data_24f736abeaebd5073fc50a88fe17879d
#
_entry.id   24f736abeaebd5073fc50a88fe17879d
#
_cell.length_a   1.000
_cell.length_b   1.000
_cell.length_c   1.000
_cell.angle_alpha   90.00
_cell.angle_beta   90.00
_cell.angle_gamma   90.00
#
_symmetry.space_group_name_H-M   'P 1'
#
loop_
_entity.id
_entity.type
_entity.pdbx_description
1 polymer ?
#
loop_
_entity_poly.entity_id
_entity_poly.type
_entity_poly.pdbx_seq_one_letter_code
_entity_poly.pdbx_strand_id
1 'polypeptide(L)'
;MSSITETLAELPLLQHLSDDERARVIDAGYERSLERGEILFHEGAPADNMYAVISGQLKLVRYSPKGRELLLHLVHPGQTFAEAALFAAGTYPATAEVMAPTRLWCLPREALLGLLRSAPELALAMLASTSAWTRKLAGKLELLTQRRVEERLAISILARAGGRELAPGDTVDLAEPRNLIAAQCGTAPEVLSRTFRRLEDDGVVAADIDHVTVLRPDRLRALAEWIED
;
A
#
# COMPACT_ATOMS: atom_id res chain seq x y z
N MET A 1 -16.40 16.62 1.73
CA MET A 1 -16.03 15.54 2.69
C MET A 1 -17.03 14.41 2.45
N SER A 2 -16.58 13.34 1.78
CA SER A 2 -17.43 12.14 1.61
C SER A 2 -17.81 11.60 2.98
N SER A 3 -19.07 11.14 3.12
CA SER A 3 -19.48 10.48 4.36
C SER A 3 -18.67 9.19 4.52
N ILE A 4 -18.45 8.74 5.75
CA ILE A 4 -17.72 7.49 6.01
C ILE A 4 -18.41 6.32 5.27
N THR A 5 -19.72 6.33 5.24
CA THR A 5 -20.55 5.32 4.57
C THR A 5 -20.27 5.27 3.05
N GLU A 6 -20.07 6.42 2.39
CA GLU A 6 -19.70 6.47 0.97
C GLU A 6 -18.31 5.86 0.75
N THR A 7 -17.31 6.25 1.54
CA THR A 7 -15.95 5.69 1.41
C THR A 7 -15.93 4.20 1.70
N LEU A 8 -16.67 3.73 2.72
CA LEU A 8 -16.75 2.31 3.04
C LEU A 8 -17.50 1.52 1.95
N ALA A 9 -18.55 2.07 1.35
CA ALA A 9 -19.29 1.42 0.28
C ALA A 9 -18.42 1.16 -0.98
N GLU A 10 -17.38 1.99 -1.19
CA GLU A 10 -16.44 1.85 -2.29
C GLU A 10 -15.32 0.82 -2.02
N LEU A 11 -15.22 0.29 -0.79
CA LEU A 11 -14.22 -0.74 -0.48
C LEU A 11 -14.43 -1.98 -1.35
N PRO A 12 -13.36 -2.50 -2.01
CA PRO A 12 -13.46 -3.72 -2.82
C PRO A 12 -14.09 -4.90 -2.06
N LEU A 13 -13.83 -4.97 -0.75
CA LEU A 13 -14.41 -5.97 0.15
C LEU A 13 -15.94 -5.92 0.22
N LEU A 14 -16.55 -4.74 0.04
CA LEU A 14 -18.00 -4.52 0.22
C LEU A 14 -18.75 -4.38 -1.11
N GLN A 15 -18.07 -4.28 -2.24
CA GLN A 15 -18.70 -4.02 -3.55
C GLN A 15 -19.64 -5.15 -4.03
N HIS A 16 -19.40 -6.38 -3.59
CA HIS A 16 -20.18 -7.55 -4.01
C HIS A 16 -21.31 -7.92 -3.02
N LEU A 17 -21.45 -7.16 -1.92
CA LEU A 17 -22.52 -7.36 -0.94
C LEU A 17 -23.78 -6.63 -1.38
N SER A 18 -24.95 -7.19 -1.01
CA SER A 18 -26.21 -6.47 -1.08
C SER A 18 -26.20 -5.24 -0.17
N ASP A 19 -27.10 -4.29 -0.40
CA ASP A 19 -27.18 -3.05 0.40
C ASP A 19 -27.43 -3.35 1.88
N ASP A 20 -28.27 -4.35 2.20
CA ASP A 20 -28.55 -4.76 3.58
C ASP A 20 -27.32 -5.42 4.24
N GLU A 21 -26.58 -6.24 3.52
CA GLU A 21 -25.34 -6.86 4.03
C GLU A 21 -24.26 -5.81 4.26
N ARG A 22 -24.11 -4.89 3.31
CA ARG A 22 -23.17 -3.79 3.41
C ARG A 22 -23.47 -2.90 4.61
N ALA A 23 -24.74 -2.52 4.81
CA ALA A 23 -25.16 -1.74 5.96
C ALA A 23 -24.81 -2.46 7.28
N ARG A 24 -25.13 -3.76 7.39
CA ARG A 24 -24.77 -4.56 8.57
C ARG A 24 -23.28 -4.62 8.85
N VAL A 25 -22.45 -4.72 7.80
CA VAL A 25 -20.97 -4.72 7.96
C VAL A 25 -20.51 -3.35 8.45
N ILE A 26 -21.01 -2.26 7.87
CA ILE A 26 -20.62 -0.89 8.23
C ILE A 26 -21.03 -0.59 9.69
N ASP A 27 -22.26 -0.95 10.08
CA ASP A 27 -22.80 -0.70 11.41
C ASP A 27 -22.15 -1.55 12.52
N ALA A 28 -21.54 -2.67 12.15
CA ALA A 28 -20.82 -3.54 13.09
C ALA A 28 -19.44 -2.99 13.49
N GLY A 29 -18.93 -1.99 12.79
CA GLY A 29 -17.65 -1.33 13.08
C GLY A 29 -17.84 0.02 13.75
N TYR A 30 -16.71 0.65 14.07
CA TYR A 30 -16.66 1.98 14.67
C TYR A 30 -15.50 2.80 14.09
N GLU A 31 -15.61 4.13 14.19
CA GLU A 31 -14.53 5.04 13.76
C GLU A 31 -13.49 5.23 14.85
N ARG A 32 -12.24 5.42 14.38
CA ARG A 32 -11.12 5.85 15.20
C ARG A 32 -10.29 6.87 14.43
N SER A 33 -9.92 7.98 15.09
CA SER A 33 -9.00 8.98 14.57
C SER A 33 -7.66 8.86 15.28
N LEU A 34 -6.58 9.05 14.53
CA LEU A 34 -5.21 8.95 15.01
C LEU A 34 -4.38 10.08 14.42
N GLU A 35 -3.45 10.60 15.20
CA GLU A 35 -2.53 11.65 14.80
C GLU A 35 -1.23 11.05 14.22
N ARG A 36 -0.50 11.87 13.48
CA ARG A 36 0.79 11.48 12.91
C ARG A 36 1.77 11.02 14.01
N GLY A 37 2.41 9.87 13.78
CA GLY A 37 3.37 9.26 14.70
C GLY A 37 2.75 8.36 15.76
N GLU A 38 1.41 8.30 15.85
CA GLU A 38 0.76 7.34 16.74
C GLU A 38 0.91 5.90 16.21
N ILE A 39 1.01 4.97 17.14
CA ILE A 39 1.02 3.53 16.86
C ILE A 39 -0.40 3.00 17.05
N LEU A 40 -0.97 2.44 16.00
CA LEU A 40 -2.29 1.81 16.07
C LEU A 40 -2.22 0.48 16.83
N PHE A 41 -1.22 -0.34 16.51
CA PHE A 41 -0.88 -1.59 17.19
C PHE A 41 0.59 -1.96 16.97
N HIS A 42 1.16 -2.74 17.86
CA HIS A 42 2.52 -3.28 17.76
C HIS A 42 2.53 -4.70 17.19
N GLU A 43 3.63 -5.08 16.55
CA GLU A 43 3.92 -6.48 16.21
C GLU A 43 3.80 -7.36 17.44
N GLY A 44 3.11 -8.52 17.33
CA GLY A 44 2.88 -9.47 18.40
C GLY A 44 1.71 -9.14 19.34
N ALA A 45 1.12 -7.94 19.25
CA ALA A 45 -0.08 -7.62 20.04
C ALA A 45 -1.29 -8.46 19.58
N PRO A 46 -2.26 -8.75 20.47
CA PRO A 46 -3.50 -9.46 20.13
C PRO A 46 -4.21 -8.77 18.96
N ALA A 47 -4.65 -9.57 17.98
CA ALA A 47 -5.36 -9.06 16.81
C ALA A 47 -6.87 -9.06 17.10
N ASP A 48 -7.37 -7.93 17.58
CA ASP A 48 -8.76 -7.76 17.99
C ASP A 48 -9.62 -7.10 16.90
N ASN A 49 -9.02 -6.41 15.94
CA ASN A 49 -9.72 -5.69 14.88
C ASN A 49 -9.04 -5.88 13.52
N MET A 50 -9.84 -5.84 12.45
CA MET A 50 -9.39 -5.40 11.14
C MET A 50 -9.74 -3.93 10.93
N TYR A 51 -9.12 -3.31 9.94
CA TYR A 51 -9.25 -1.88 9.72
C TYR A 51 -9.45 -1.56 8.24
N ALA A 52 -10.13 -0.43 7.97
CA ALA A 52 -10.13 0.24 6.68
C ALA A 52 -9.69 1.70 6.84
N VAL A 53 -8.87 2.20 5.92
CA VAL A 53 -8.45 3.60 5.90
C VAL A 53 -9.51 4.44 5.19
N ILE A 54 -10.10 5.39 5.93
CA ILE A 54 -11.07 6.36 5.39
C ILE A 54 -10.32 7.56 4.80
N SER A 55 -9.35 8.09 5.55
CA SER A 55 -8.49 9.19 5.12
C SER A 55 -7.15 9.11 5.82
N GLY A 56 -6.14 9.77 5.27
CA GLY A 56 -4.78 9.75 5.82
C GLY A 56 -3.95 8.59 5.27
N GLN A 57 -2.93 8.18 6.00
CA GLN A 57 -1.99 7.14 5.57
C GLN A 57 -1.28 6.52 6.77
N LEU A 58 -1.04 5.22 6.72
CA LEU A 58 -0.19 4.52 7.68
C LEU A 58 0.74 3.54 6.99
N LYS A 59 1.80 3.16 7.67
CA LYS A 59 2.76 2.14 7.24
C LYS A 59 2.69 0.92 8.15
N LEU A 60 2.84 -0.26 7.55
CA LEU A 60 3.08 -1.51 8.25
C LEU A 60 4.57 -1.80 8.20
N VAL A 61 5.19 -1.92 9.38
CA VAL A 61 6.64 -2.08 9.50
C VAL A 61 7.00 -3.21 10.46
N ARG A 62 8.17 -3.80 10.25
CA ARG A 62 8.84 -4.66 11.21
C ARG A 62 10.18 -4.05 11.58
N TYR A 63 10.60 -4.25 12.81
CA TYR A 63 11.90 -3.82 13.28
C TYR A 63 12.82 -5.03 13.46
N SER A 64 14.01 -4.97 12.86
CA SER A 64 15.03 -5.98 13.15
C SER A 64 15.52 -5.85 14.59
N PRO A 65 16.18 -6.87 15.16
CA PRO A 65 16.78 -6.77 16.49
C PRO A 65 17.78 -5.62 16.68
N LYS A 66 18.31 -5.09 15.56
CA LYS A 66 19.22 -3.92 15.51
C LYS A 66 18.47 -2.60 15.31
N GLY A 67 17.14 -2.57 15.44
CA GLY A 67 16.31 -1.37 15.27
C GLY A 67 16.14 -0.90 13.82
N ARG A 68 16.59 -1.68 12.80
CA ARG A 68 16.38 -1.31 11.41
C ARG A 68 14.91 -1.56 11.03
N GLU A 69 14.24 -0.51 10.54
CA GLU A 69 12.90 -0.57 10.02
C GLU A 69 12.87 -1.32 8.67
N LEU A 70 11.94 -2.25 8.54
CA LEU A 70 11.57 -2.89 7.30
C LEU A 70 10.13 -2.50 6.95
N LEU A 71 9.97 -1.68 5.93
CA LEU A 71 8.65 -1.33 5.41
C LEU A 71 8.05 -2.53 4.66
N LEU A 72 6.93 -3.04 5.16
CA LEU A 72 6.18 -4.12 4.52
C LEU A 72 5.15 -3.56 3.54
N HIS A 73 4.39 -2.54 3.97
CA HIS A 73 3.31 -1.97 3.18
C HIS A 73 2.96 -0.56 3.63
N LEU A 74 2.55 0.28 2.65
CA LEU A 74 1.85 1.54 2.89
C LEU A 74 0.37 1.31 2.65
N VAL A 75 -0.46 1.74 3.60
CA VAL A 75 -1.91 1.61 3.51
C VAL A 75 -2.52 2.97 3.23
N HIS A 76 -3.29 3.03 2.15
CA HIS A 76 -3.91 4.25 1.63
C HIS A 76 -5.43 4.23 1.85
N PRO A 77 -6.11 5.39 1.69
CA PRO A 77 -7.57 5.44 1.72
C PRO A 77 -8.20 4.42 0.75
N GLY A 78 -9.30 3.81 1.18
CA GLY A 78 -9.98 2.76 0.43
C GLY A 78 -9.35 1.37 0.53
N GLN A 79 -8.35 1.17 1.38
CA GLN A 79 -7.73 -0.14 1.59
C GLN A 79 -8.06 -0.71 2.98
N THR A 80 -8.24 -2.04 3.02
CA THR A 80 -8.33 -2.80 4.27
C THR A 80 -6.99 -3.41 4.64
N PHE A 81 -6.79 -3.69 5.92
CA PHE A 81 -5.59 -4.35 6.43
C PHE A 81 -5.86 -5.05 7.77
N ALA A 82 -4.91 -5.91 8.17
CA ALA A 82 -4.93 -6.71 9.39
C ALA A 82 -6.00 -7.83 9.45
N GLU A 83 -6.78 -8.03 8.40
CA GLU A 83 -7.79 -9.11 8.33
C GLU A 83 -7.16 -10.49 8.49
N ALA A 84 -6.00 -10.74 7.88
CA ALA A 84 -5.32 -12.03 7.95
C ALA A 84 -4.89 -12.39 9.39
N ALA A 85 -4.55 -11.39 10.21
CA ALA A 85 -4.14 -11.59 11.59
C ALA A 85 -5.27 -12.17 12.47
N LEU A 86 -6.53 -11.85 12.13
CA LEU A 86 -7.70 -12.32 12.87
C LEU A 86 -7.92 -13.84 12.72
N PHE A 87 -7.47 -14.44 11.62
CA PHE A 87 -7.70 -15.85 11.30
C PHE A 87 -6.48 -16.75 11.58
N ALA A 88 -5.26 -16.21 11.49
CA ALA A 88 -4.04 -17.00 11.59
C ALA A 88 -3.56 -17.16 13.05
N ALA A 89 -2.61 -16.32 13.45
CA ALA A 89 -1.95 -16.44 14.76
C ALA A 89 -2.66 -15.70 15.90
N GLY A 90 -3.73 -14.95 15.61
CA GLY A 90 -4.43 -14.12 16.60
C GLY A 90 -3.59 -12.93 17.11
N THR A 91 -2.45 -12.65 16.45
CA THR A 91 -1.58 -11.50 16.75
C THR A 91 -1.22 -10.75 15.47
N TYR A 92 -0.96 -9.46 15.58
CA TYR A 92 -0.54 -8.66 14.44
C TYR A 92 0.90 -9.00 14.03
N PRO A 93 1.16 -9.29 12.73
CA PRO A 93 2.49 -9.69 12.25
C PRO A 93 3.45 -8.52 12.02
N ALA A 94 3.00 -7.29 12.25
CA ALA A 94 3.74 -6.06 12.02
C ALA A 94 3.24 -4.96 12.95
N THR A 95 3.99 -3.87 13.08
CA THR A 95 3.55 -2.63 13.74
C THR A 95 2.90 -1.71 12.71
N ALA A 96 1.75 -1.11 13.06
CA ALA A 96 1.08 -0.11 12.25
C ALA A 96 1.32 1.29 12.83
N GLU A 97 2.00 2.17 12.05
CA GLU A 97 2.36 3.53 12.42
C GLU A 97 1.70 4.56 11.49
N VAL A 98 1.11 5.59 12.07
CA VAL A 98 0.38 6.65 11.37
C VAL A 98 1.37 7.67 10.78
N MET A 99 1.28 7.91 9.48
CA MET A 99 2.17 8.83 8.75
C MET A 99 1.59 10.23 8.57
N ALA A 100 0.28 10.35 8.55
CA ALA A 100 -0.49 11.60 8.47
C ALA A 100 -1.75 11.44 9.33
N PRO A 101 -2.43 12.52 9.77
CA PRO A 101 -3.69 12.41 10.48
C PRO A 101 -4.65 11.47 9.74
N THR A 102 -5.07 10.40 10.41
CA THR A 102 -5.74 9.26 9.78
C THR A 102 -7.07 8.96 10.47
N ARG A 103 -8.11 8.75 9.66
CA ARG A 103 -9.39 8.21 10.12
C ARG A 103 -9.51 6.77 9.65
N LEU A 104 -9.83 5.90 10.58
CA LEU A 104 -10.03 4.45 10.35
C LEU A 104 -11.45 4.06 10.66
N TRP A 105 -11.95 3.09 9.94
CA TRP A 105 -13.04 2.24 10.36
C TRP A 105 -12.45 0.94 10.91
N CYS A 106 -12.91 0.54 12.09
CA CYS A 106 -12.42 -0.61 12.85
C CYS A 106 -13.53 -1.64 12.95
N LEU A 107 -13.30 -2.87 12.49
CA LEU A 107 -14.25 -3.97 12.63
C LEU A 107 -13.72 -4.97 13.65
N PRO A 108 -14.39 -5.15 14.80
CA PRO A 108 -13.99 -6.12 15.81
C PRO A 108 -14.03 -7.56 15.27
N ARG A 109 -13.06 -8.37 15.72
CA ARG A 109 -12.93 -9.79 15.33
C ARG A 109 -14.25 -10.58 15.54
N GLU A 110 -14.89 -10.39 16.68
CA GLU A 110 -16.13 -11.07 17.01
C GLU A 110 -17.28 -10.69 16.05
N ALA A 111 -17.39 -9.40 15.73
CA ALA A 111 -18.36 -8.89 14.76
C ALA A 111 -18.10 -9.48 13.37
N LEU A 112 -16.85 -9.47 12.91
CA LEU A 112 -16.47 -10.07 11.64
C LEU A 112 -16.84 -11.55 11.58
N LEU A 113 -16.50 -12.34 12.61
CA LEU A 113 -16.83 -13.76 12.65
C LEU A 113 -18.36 -14.02 12.65
N GLY A 114 -19.13 -13.14 13.27
CA GLY A 114 -20.60 -13.16 13.20
C GLY A 114 -21.12 -12.91 11.79
N LEU A 115 -20.58 -11.88 11.13
CA LEU A 115 -20.94 -11.50 9.76
C LEU A 115 -20.61 -12.60 8.75
N LEU A 116 -19.46 -13.25 8.87
CA LEU A 116 -19.05 -14.34 7.96
C LEU A 116 -20.00 -15.56 8.00
N ARG A 117 -20.69 -15.76 9.11
CA ARG A 117 -21.72 -16.83 9.23
C ARG A 117 -23.04 -16.47 8.55
N SER A 118 -23.36 -15.18 8.48
CA SER A 118 -24.63 -14.67 7.94
C SER A 118 -24.52 -14.12 6.53
N ALA A 119 -23.32 -13.85 6.02
CA ALA A 119 -23.02 -13.31 4.70
C ALA A 119 -21.81 -14.05 4.10
N PRO A 120 -21.98 -15.23 3.50
CA PRO A 120 -20.88 -16.01 2.89
C PRO A 120 -20.13 -15.23 1.80
N GLU A 121 -20.80 -14.32 1.11
CA GLU A 121 -20.24 -13.46 0.06
C GLU A 121 -19.09 -12.58 0.61
N LEU A 122 -19.19 -12.17 1.88
CA LEU A 122 -18.09 -11.45 2.55
C LEU A 122 -16.83 -12.33 2.66
N ALA A 123 -16.97 -13.62 2.94
CA ALA A 123 -15.84 -14.54 2.99
C ALA A 123 -15.19 -14.71 1.61
N LEU A 124 -15.99 -14.80 0.54
CA LEU A 124 -15.48 -14.86 -0.84
C LEU A 124 -14.73 -13.58 -1.23
N ALA A 125 -15.27 -12.42 -0.87
CA ALA A 125 -14.61 -11.13 -1.10
C ALA A 125 -13.26 -11.03 -0.35
N MET A 126 -13.19 -11.50 0.90
CA MET A 126 -11.94 -11.57 1.68
C MET A 126 -10.91 -12.52 1.06
N LEU A 127 -11.32 -13.68 0.57
CA LEU A 127 -10.47 -14.62 -0.15
C LEU A 127 -9.93 -14.00 -1.45
N ALA A 128 -10.76 -13.29 -2.20
CA ALA A 128 -10.34 -12.58 -3.40
C ALA A 128 -9.30 -11.49 -3.09
N SER A 129 -9.51 -10.70 -2.03
CA SER A 129 -8.57 -9.69 -1.54
C SER A 129 -7.22 -10.31 -1.14
N THR A 130 -7.25 -11.38 -0.34
CA THR A 130 -6.03 -12.10 0.08
C THR A 130 -5.28 -12.69 -1.12
N SER A 131 -6.00 -13.23 -2.09
CA SER A 131 -5.41 -13.77 -3.33
C SER A 131 -4.76 -12.67 -4.17
N ALA A 132 -5.40 -11.51 -4.28
CA ALA A 132 -4.83 -10.35 -4.96
C ALA A 132 -3.55 -9.85 -4.27
N TRP A 133 -3.56 -9.80 -2.93
CA TRP A 133 -2.39 -9.46 -2.13
C TRP A 133 -1.24 -10.45 -2.32
N THR A 134 -1.52 -11.75 -2.32
CA THR A 134 -0.51 -12.79 -2.55
C THR A 134 0.14 -12.64 -3.93
N ARG A 135 -0.64 -12.39 -4.98
CA ARG A 135 -0.11 -12.10 -6.32
C ARG A 135 0.78 -10.86 -6.34
N LYS A 136 0.36 -9.79 -5.64
CA LYS A 136 1.16 -8.55 -5.50
C LYS A 136 2.49 -8.81 -4.80
N LEU A 137 2.50 -9.63 -3.75
CA LEU A 137 3.73 -10.02 -3.05
C LEU A 137 4.65 -10.86 -3.93
N ALA A 138 4.11 -11.82 -4.68
CA ALA A 138 4.89 -12.62 -5.62
C ALA A 138 5.55 -11.75 -6.69
N GLY A 139 4.80 -10.83 -7.31
CA GLY A 139 5.37 -9.87 -8.26
C GLY A 139 6.42 -8.94 -7.64
N LYS A 140 6.23 -8.51 -6.38
CA LYS A 140 7.24 -7.71 -5.68
C LYS A 140 8.52 -8.52 -5.41
N LEU A 141 8.38 -9.79 -5.05
CA LEU A 141 9.54 -10.67 -4.85
C LEU A 141 10.33 -10.85 -6.15
N GLU A 142 9.64 -11.10 -7.24
CA GLU A 142 10.23 -11.20 -8.57
C GLU A 142 11.00 -9.93 -8.94
N LEU A 143 10.38 -8.75 -8.79
CA LEU A 143 11.04 -7.46 -9.01
C LEU A 143 12.31 -7.32 -8.16
N LEU A 144 12.28 -7.70 -6.88
CA LEU A 144 13.41 -7.53 -5.98
C LEU A 144 14.55 -8.52 -6.28
N THR A 145 14.26 -9.69 -6.82
CA THR A 145 15.26 -10.74 -7.08
C THR A 145 15.84 -10.67 -8.48
N GLN A 146 15.07 -10.21 -9.48
CA GLN A 146 15.47 -10.28 -10.89
C GLN A 146 15.74 -8.92 -11.53
N ARG A 147 15.37 -7.80 -10.87
CA ARG A 147 15.49 -6.46 -11.43
C ARG A 147 16.55 -5.62 -10.72
N ARG A 148 17.31 -4.81 -11.50
CA ARG A 148 18.23 -3.80 -10.98
C ARG A 148 17.45 -2.66 -10.31
N VAL A 149 18.10 -1.91 -9.41
CA VAL A 149 17.47 -0.75 -8.73
C VAL A 149 16.96 0.28 -9.73
N GLU A 150 17.68 0.49 -10.80
CA GLU A 150 17.36 1.40 -11.89
C GLU A 150 16.04 1.02 -12.59
N GLU A 151 15.86 -0.27 -12.90
CA GLU A 151 14.66 -0.82 -13.52
C GLU A 151 13.46 -0.73 -12.55
N ARG A 152 13.67 -1.06 -11.28
CA ARG A 152 12.64 -0.92 -10.23
C ARG A 152 12.19 0.52 -10.04
N LEU A 153 13.12 1.47 -10.13
CA LEU A 153 12.82 2.91 -10.09
C LEU A 153 12.01 3.34 -11.31
N ALA A 154 12.39 2.89 -12.52
CA ALA A 154 11.65 3.17 -13.75
C ALA A 154 10.20 2.64 -13.66
N ILE A 155 10.02 1.40 -13.23
CA ILE A 155 8.70 0.80 -12.97
C ILE A 155 7.91 1.62 -11.96
N SER A 156 8.55 2.07 -10.88
CA SER A 156 7.93 2.88 -9.84
C SER A 156 7.43 4.24 -10.36
N ILE A 157 8.21 4.89 -11.23
CA ILE A 157 7.83 6.17 -11.87
C ILE A 157 6.64 5.95 -12.83
N LEU A 158 6.69 4.92 -13.68
CA LEU A 158 5.61 4.62 -14.63
C LEU A 158 4.30 4.21 -13.91
N ALA A 159 4.39 3.46 -12.82
CA ALA A 159 3.21 3.11 -12.02
C ALA A 159 2.50 4.34 -11.44
N ARG A 160 3.26 5.37 -11.01
CA ARG A 160 2.71 6.63 -10.51
C ARG A 160 2.06 7.49 -11.60
N ALA A 161 2.44 7.28 -12.86
CA ALA A 161 1.75 7.91 -13.99
C ALA A 161 0.32 7.36 -14.21
N GLY A 162 -0.08 6.29 -13.49
CA GLY A 162 -1.45 5.76 -13.51
C GLY A 162 -1.88 5.18 -14.86
N GLY A 163 -0.95 4.64 -15.64
CA GLY A 163 -1.23 4.14 -16.99
C GLY A 163 -1.34 5.22 -18.08
N ARG A 164 -1.12 6.49 -17.71
CA ARG A 164 -1.05 7.59 -18.69
C ARG A 164 0.15 7.42 -19.60
N GLU A 165 -0.03 7.61 -20.88
CA GLU A 165 1.09 7.69 -21.81
C GLU A 165 1.90 8.98 -21.55
N LEU A 166 3.19 8.83 -21.26
CA LEU A 166 4.08 9.95 -20.96
C LEU A 166 4.74 10.47 -22.23
N ALA A 167 4.74 11.79 -22.37
CA ALA A 167 5.49 12.55 -23.39
C ALA A 167 6.74 13.20 -22.78
N PRO A 168 7.74 13.57 -23.61
CA PRO A 168 8.89 14.35 -23.14
C PRO A 168 8.47 15.66 -22.47
N GLY A 169 8.95 15.91 -21.25
CA GLY A 169 8.58 17.07 -20.44
C GLY A 169 7.42 16.84 -19.47
N ASP A 170 6.74 15.69 -19.53
CA ASP A 170 5.71 15.36 -18.56
C ASP A 170 6.29 15.16 -17.16
N THR A 171 5.54 15.62 -16.16
CA THR A 171 5.88 15.45 -14.75
C THR A 171 5.08 14.33 -14.11
N VAL A 172 5.75 13.57 -13.25
CA VAL A 172 5.18 12.53 -12.40
C VAL A 172 5.41 12.94 -10.95
N ASP A 173 4.33 13.08 -10.19
CA ASP A 173 4.39 13.36 -8.76
C ASP A 173 4.92 12.14 -8.01
N LEU A 174 5.88 12.36 -7.12
CA LEU A 174 6.43 11.31 -6.28
C LEU A 174 5.59 11.06 -5.03
N ALA A 175 4.75 12.01 -4.62
CA ALA A 175 3.77 11.96 -3.52
C ALA A 175 4.32 11.51 -2.15
N GLU A 176 5.48 10.89 -2.13
CA GLU A 176 6.05 10.23 -0.96
C GLU A 176 7.51 10.65 -0.74
N PRO A 177 7.97 10.70 0.53
CA PRO A 177 9.36 10.98 0.85
C PRO A 177 10.34 9.99 0.21
N ARG A 178 11.52 10.46 -0.19
CA ARG A 178 12.55 9.65 -0.87
C ARG A 178 12.95 8.37 -0.14
N ASN A 179 12.96 8.37 1.19
CA ASN A 179 13.23 7.19 2.00
C ASN A 179 12.16 6.10 1.83
N LEU A 180 10.90 6.48 1.62
CA LEU A 180 9.82 5.53 1.36
C LEU A 180 9.90 4.95 -0.06
N ILE A 181 10.22 5.80 -1.05
CA ILE A 181 10.45 5.33 -2.42
C ILE A 181 11.62 4.34 -2.44
N ALA A 182 12.71 4.62 -1.70
CA ALA A 182 13.83 3.70 -1.57
C ALA A 182 13.40 2.36 -0.97
N ALA A 183 12.61 2.39 0.11
CA ALA A 183 12.08 1.18 0.74
C ALA A 183 11.14 0.40 -0.19
N GLN A 184 10.30 1.08 -0.97
CA GLN A 184 9.44 0.45 -1.99
C GLN A 184 10.25 -0.21 -3.10
N CYS A 185 11.34 0.43 -3.53
CA CYS A 185 12.30 -0.13 -4.48
C CYS A 185 13.24 -1.17 -3.85
N GLY A 186 13.11 -1.50 -2.56
CA GLY A 186 13.95 -2.46 -1.85
C GLY A 186 15.42 -2.07 -1.85
N THR A 187 15.72 -0.79 -1.61
CA THR A 187 17.09 -0.26 -1.61
C THR A 187 17.29 0.79 -0.51
N ALA A 188 18.54 1.19 -0.27
CA ALA A 188 18.86 2.27 0.66
C ALA A 188 18.67 3.65 0.00
N PRO A 189 18.32 4.71 0.77
CA PRO A 189 18.13 6.06 0.24
C PRO A 189 19.32 6.60 -0.54
N GLU A 190 20.55 6.27 -0.12
CA GLU A 190 21.80 6.69 -0.77
C GLU A 190 21.96 6.03 -2.15
N VAL A 191 21.54 4.76 -2.27
CA VAL A 191 21.56 4.03 -3.54
C VAL A 191 20.49 4.59 -4.47
N LEU A 192 19.29 4.86 -3.97
CA LEU A 192 18.23 5.50 -4.74
C LEU A 192 18.68 6.86 -5.28
N SER A 193 19.29 7.70 -4.45
CA SER A 193 19.80 9.02 -4.85
C SER A 193 20.86 8.92 -5.96
N ARG A 194 21.76 7.94 -5.86
CA ARG A 194 22.74 7.68 -6.92
C ARG A 194 22.08 7.19 -8.21
N THR A 195 21.04 6.39 -8.09
CA THR A 195 20.26 5.90 -9.25
C THR A 195 19.55 7.04 -9.95
N PHE A 196 18.94 7.97 -9.22
CA PHE A 196 18.33 9.16 -9.81
C PHE A 196 19.38 9.98 -10.58
N ARG A 197 20.53 10.30 -9.97
CA ARG A 197 21.62 11.05 -10.65
C ARG A 197 22.05 10.37 -11.93
N ARG A 198 22.18 9.05 -11.93
CA ARG A 198 22.53 8.31 -13.14
C ARG A 198 21.48 8.47 -14.24
N LEU A 199 20.19 8.37 -13.91
CA LEU A 199 19.11 8.59 -14.88
C LEU A 199 19.07 10.05 -15.38
N GLU A 200 19.49 11.02 -14.55
CA GLU A 200 19.66 12.43 -14.95
C GLU A 200 20.86 12.61 -15.88
N ASP A 201 22.00 12.03 -15.55
CA ASP A 201 23.23 12.07 -16.38
C ASP A 201 22.99 11.42 -17.76
N ASP A 202 22.17 10.35 -17.80
CA ASP A 202 21.75 9.68 -19.04
C ASP A 202 20.64 10.44 -19.79
N GLY A 203 20.17 11.57 -19.25
CA GLY A 203 19.11 12.40 -19.83
C GLY A 203 17.75 11.72 -19.93
N VAL A 204 17.47 10.73 -19.07
CA VAL A 204 16.19 9.99 -19.06
C VAL A 204 15.15 10.76 -18.29
N VAL A 205 15.52 11.33 -17.15
CA VAL A 205 14.65 12.13 -16.27
C VAL A 205 15.38 13.38 -15.77
N ALA A 206 14.63 14.33 -15.23
CA ALA A 206 15.12 15.38 -14.34
C ALA A 206 14.35 15.27 -13.04
N ALA A 207 15.04 15.03 -11.92
CA ALA A 207 14.41 14.76 -10.64
C ALA A 207 14.45 15.97 -9.72
N ASP A 208 13.31 16.34 -9.14
CA ASP A 208 13.18 17.32 -8.07
C ASP A 208 12.77 16.63 -6.78
N ILE A 209 12.54 17.40 -5.69
CA ILE A 209 12.17 16.86 -4.36
C ILE A 209 10.87 16.06 -4.44
N ASP A 210 9.84 16.63 -5.07
CA ASP A 210 8.47 16.12 -5.04
C ASP A 210 7.99 15.54 -6.38
N HIS A 211 8.75 15.71 -7.47
CA HIS A 211 8.35 15.25 -8.78
C HIS A 211 9.55 14.84 -9.65
N VAL A 212 9.24 14.11 -10.71
CA VAL A 212 10.19 13.72 -11.75
C VAL A 212 9.65 14.18 -13.09
N THR A 213 10.45 14.97 -13.83
CA THR A 213 10.18 15.29 -15.22
C THR A 213 10.77 14.21 -16.12
N VAL A 214 9.94 13.60 -16.95
CA VAL A 214 10.37 12.54 -17.88
C VAL A 214 10.87 13.19 -19.17
N LEU A 215 12.16 13.07 -19.44
CA LEU A 215 12.80 13.64 -20.64
C LEU A 215 12.76 12.67 -21.82
N ARG A 216 12.91 11.37 -21.55
CA ARG A 216 12.95 10.30 -22.56
C ARG A 216 12.06 9.13 -22.17
N PRO A 217 10.72 9.22 -22.44
CA PRO A 217 9.76 8.20 -22.09
C PRO A 217 10.05 6.83 -22.71
N ASP A 218 10.60 6.80 -23.90
CA ASP A 218 11.05 5.59 -24.62
C ASP A 218 12.10 4.82 -23.80
N ARG A 219 13.11 5.53 -23.31
CA ARG A 219 14.17 4.94 -22.49
C ARG A 219 13.67 4.51 -21.12
N LEU A 220 12.78 5.29 -20.51
CA LEU A 220 12.18 4.95 -19.22
C LEU A 220 11.33 3.67 -19.33
N ARG A 221 10.57 3.51 -20.43
CA ARG A 221 9.80 2.28 -20.72
C ARG A 221 10.74 1.11 -20.98
N ALA A 222 11.80 1.27 -21.77
CA ALA A 222 12.75 0.20 -22.04
C ALA A 222 13.43 -0.34 -20.75
N LEU A 223 13.69 0.54 -19.76
CA LEU A 223 14.19 0.11 -18.44
C LEU A 223 13.14 -0.69 -17.65
N ALA A 224 11.86 -0.45 -17.89
CA ALA A 224 10.77 -1.13 -17.20
C ALA A 224 10.32 -2.41 -17.89
N GLU A 225 10.63 -2.59 -19.18
CA GLU A 225 10.28 -3.79 -19.95
C GLU A 225 11.11 -4.99 -19.50
N TRP A 226 10.48 -6.17 -19.59
CA TRP A 226 11.18 -7.43 -19.41
C TRP A 226 12.00 -7.72 -20.66
N ILE A 227 13.32 -7.67 -20.56
CA ILE A 227 14.20 -8.23 -21.60
C ILE A 227 14.45 -9.68 -21.15
N GLU A 228 13.81 -10.63 -21.82
CA GLU A 228 14.22 -12.04 -21.75
C GLU A 228 15.57 -12.12 -22.44
N ASP A 229 16.65 -12.36 -21.67
CA ASP A 229 17.95 -12.79 -22.18
C ASP A 229 17.99 -14.30 -22.34
#